data_82857a7b58f207f6a6760618456f88ca
#
_entry.id   82857a7b58f207f6a6760618456f88ca
#
_cell.length_a   1.000
_cell.length_b   1.000
_cell.length_c   1.000
_cell.angle_alpha   90.00
_cell.angle_beta   90.00
_cell.angle_gamma   90.00
#
_symmetry.space_group_name_H-M   'P 1'
#
loop_
_entity.id
_entity.type
_entity.pdbx_description
1 polymer ?
#
loop_
_entity_poly.entity_id
_entity_poly.type
_entity_poly.pdbx_seq_one_letter_code
_entity_poly.pdbx_strand_id
1 'polypeptide(L)'
;MAAGTILSGVEAVARHPVLGGHAREVDLGSKGRGYRTHDIEGFEVLVGKGDAENDALTFEVADPHDFWLHVAGPSGSHVVVRNPDRLAELPRAVLEAAASLAAWHSKARGSRGKVLVHACRVSDVSKPRGFAPGEVQLRRWSAVKVYARDAGGPS
;
A
#
# COMPACT_ATOMS: atom_id res chain seq x y z
N MET A 1 -16.93 4.10 -12.52
CA MET A 1 -16.20 3.06 -13.20
C MET A 1 -14.90 2.75 -12.48
N ALA A 2 -14.63 1.52 -12.28
CA ALA A 2 -13.43 1.13 -11.57
C ALA A 2 -12.19 1.45 -12.40
N ALA A 3 -11.20 2.00 -11.77
CA ALA A 3 -9.96 2.28 -12.44
C ALA A 3 -9.12 1.01 -12.46
N GLY A 4 -8.58 0.68 -13.59
CA GLY A 4 -7.70 -0.46 -13.66
C GLY A 4 -6.31 -0.09 -14.11
N THR A 5 -6.07 1.20 -14.31
CA THR A 5 -4.87 1.65 -14.98
C THR A 5 -3.64 1.71 -14.09
N ILE A 6 -3.82 1.64 -12.78
CA ILE A 6 -2.69 1.70 -11.86
C ILE A 6 -1.68 0.58 -12.10
N LEU A 7 -2.05 -0.43 -12.87
CA LEU A 7 -1.19 -1.59 -13.11
C LEU A 7 -0.33 -1.50 -14.36
N SER A 8 -0.44 -0.46 -15.15
CA SER A 8 0.31 -0.38 -16.40
C SER A 8 1.76 0.04 -16.23
N GLY A 9 2.04 1.12 -15.64
CA GLY A 9 3.31 1.51 -15.10
C GLY A 9 4.53 1.58 -16.01
N VAL A 10 4.38 1.93 -17.28
CA VAL A 10 5.52 1.93 -18.18
C VAL A 10 6.57 2.98 -17.78
N GLU A 11 6.12 4.21 -17.53
CA GLU A 11 7.06 5.27 -17.16
C GLU A 11 7.68 5.00 -15.79
N ALA A 12 6.91 4.40 -14.88
CA ALA A 12 7.40 4.12 -13.56
C ALA A 12 8.57 3.14 -13.59
N VAL A 13 8.52 2.16 -14.48
CA VAL A 13 9.60 1.18 -14.61
C VAL A 13 10.90 1.85 -15.04
N ALA A 14 10.83 2.83 -15.94
CA ALA A 14 12.03 3.50 -16.41
C ALA A 14 12.73 4.24 -15.27
N ARG A 15 11.97 4.74 -14.30
CA ARG A 15 12.55 5.51 -13.20
C ARG A 15 13.04 4.61 -12.06
N HIS A 16 12.35 3.53 -11.79
CA HIS A 16 12.69 2.62 -10.70
C HIS A 16 12.72 1.19 -11.23
N PRO A 17 13.78 0.82 -11.94
CA PRO A 17 13.84 -0.50 -12.56
C PRO A 17 13.84 -1.60 -11.49
N VAL A 18 13.12 -2.66 -11.77
CA VAL A 18 13.04 -3.83 -10.92
C VAL A 18 13.81 -4.97 -11.55
N LEU A 19 14.72 -5.55 -10.79
CA LEU A 19 15.59 -6.61 -11.28
C LEU A 19 15.09 -7.96 -10.78
N GLY A 20 15.04 -8.93 -11.67
CA GLY A 20 14.76 -10.30 -11.31
C GLY A 20 13.36 -10.59 -10.81
N GLY A 21 12.42 -9.68 -11.01
CA GLY A 21 11.04 -9.90 -10.61
C GLY A 21 10.75 -9.79 -9.12
N HIS A 22 11.77 -9.51 -8.33
CA HIS A 22 11.59 -9.30 -6.89
C HIS A 22 12.00 -7.89 -6.53
N ALA A 23 11.13 -7.20 -5.81
CA ALA A 23 11.44 -5.88 -5.31
C ALA A 23 12.41 -6.00 -4.14
N ARG A 24 13.37 -5.09 -4.06
CA ARG A 24 14.26 -5.01 -2.92
C ARG A 24 13.52 -4.31 -1.78
N GLU A 25 13.46 -4.96 -0.63
CA GLU A 25 12.67 -4.49 0.49
C GLU A 25 13.54 -4.41 1.74
N VAL A 26 13.40 -3.32 2.48
CA VAL A 26 14.09 -3.12 3.74
C VAL A 26 13.10 -2.58 4.75
N ASP A 27 13.03 -3.22 5.92
CA ASP A 27 12.19 -2.75 7.02
C ASP A 27 12.98 -1.72 7.82
N LEU A 28 12.55 -0.48 7.78
CA LEU A 28 13.19 0.63 8.47
C LEU A 28 12.60 0.88 9.86
N GLY A 29 11.61 0.07 10.29
CA GLY A 29 11.03 0.19 11.61
C GLY A 29 10.06 1.35 11.74
N SER A 30 9.74 1.73 12.96
CA SER A 30 8.77 2.79 13.21
C SER A 30 9.33 3.97 14.00
N LYS A 31 10.36 3.75 14.80
CA LYS A 31 10.99 4.81 15.62
C LYS A 31 9.98 5.61 16.43
N GLY A 32 8.99 4.94 17.01
CA GLY A 32 7.98 5.58 17.86
C GLY A 32 6.86 6.27 17.11
N ARG A 33 6.84 6.24 15.79
CA ARG A 33 5.74 6.82 15.01
C ARG A 33 4.55 5.87 14.99
N GLY A 34 3.40 6.38 14.57
CA GLY A 34 2.19 5.57 14.42
C GLY A 34 2.20 4.69 13.18
N TYR A 35 3.30 4.62 12.48
CA TYR A 35 3.43 3.77 11.29
C TYR A 35 4.85 3.22 11.20
N ARG A 36 4.96 2.08 10.51
CA ARG A 36 6.25 1.48 10.18
C ARG A 36 6.69 2.00 8.81
N THR A 37 7.99 2.06 8.60
CA THR A 37 8.55 2.52 7.33
C THR A 37 9.36 1.39 6.70
N HIS A 38 9.14 1.20 5.41
CA HIS A 38 9.88 0.24 4.61
C HIS A 38 10.41 0.94 3.36
N ASP A 39 11.49 0.42 2.79
CA ASP A 39 11.97 0.84 1.48
C ASP A 39 11.77 -0.33 0.53
N ILE A 40 11.04 -0.08 -0.56
CA ILE A 40 10.80 -1.09 -1.59
C ILE A 40 11.26 -0.51 -2.91
N GLU A 41 12.41 -0.96 -3.38
CA GLU A 41 13.01 -0.48 -4.63
C GLU A 41 13.12 1.04 -4.67
N GLY A 42 13.48 1.64 -3.55
CA GLY A 42 13.63 3.09 -3.46
C GLY A 42 12.35 3.85 -3.15
N PHE A 43 11.20 3.18 -3.09
CA PHE A 43 9.96 3.83 -2.68
C PHE A 43 9.80 3.72 -1.17
N GLU A 44 9.47 4.82 -0.53
CA GLU A 44 9.16 4.83 0.89
C GLU A 44 7.74 4.32 1.08
N VAL A 45 7.58 3.26 1.88
CA VAL A 45 6.29 2.61 2.10
C VAL A 45 5.97 2.68 3.59
N LEU A 46 4.80 3.21 3.92
CA LEU A 46 4.36 3.44 5.28
C LEU A 46 3.19 2.52 5.61
N VAL A 47 3.24 1.88 6.78
CA VAL A 47 2.22 0.91 7.22
C VAL A 47 1.68 1.36 8.56
N GLY A 48 0.39 1.67 8.65
CA GLY A 48 -0.24 2.12 9.88
C GLY A 48 -0.27 1.02 10.92
N LYS A 49 -0.18 1.40 12.19
CA LYS A 49 -0.09 0.45 13.29
C LYS A 49 -1.42 0.13 13.97
N GLY A 50 -2.48 0.87 13.67
CA GLY A 50 -3.79 0.66 14.26
C GLY A 50 -4.80 1.57 13.60
N ASP A 51 -6.06 1.48 14.03
CA ASP A 51 -7.16 2.18 13.36
C ASP A 51 -6.98 3.70 13.35
N ALA A 52 -6.67 4.28 14.50
CA ALA A 52 -6.45 5.73 14.58
C ALA A 52 -5.20 6.14 13.81
N GLU A 53 -4.16 5.33 13.89
CA GLU A 53 -2.91 5.57 13.17
C GLU A 53 -3.10 5.45 11.67
N ASN A 54 -3.96 4.55 11.22
CA ASN A 54 -4.32 4.43 9.81
C ASN A 54 -4.94 5.72 9.29
N ASP A 55 -5.86 6.31 10.06
CA ASP A 55 -6.48 7.57 9.68
C ASP A 55 -5.43 8.69 9.61
N ALA A 56 -4.58 8.79 10.63
CA ALA A 56 -3.56 9.82 10.65
C ALA A 56 -2.60 9.67 9.47
N LEU A 57 -2.19 8.44 9.18
CA LEU A 57 -1.31 8.16 8.05
C LEU A 57 -1.93 8.60 6.73
N THR A 58 -3.19 8.24 6.51
CA THR A 58 -3.87 8.48 5.24
C THR A 58 -4.23 9.95 5.04
N PHE A 59 -4.70 10.61 6.10
CA PHE A 59 -5.28 11.95 5.98
C PHE A 59 -4.38 13.07 6.48
N GLU A 60 -3.32 12.77 7.21
CA GLU A 60 -2.44 13.81 7.74
C GLU A 60 -1.00 13.69 7.24
N VAL A 61 -0.51 12.49 7.01
CA VAL A 61 0.88 12.25 6.60
C VAL A 61 1.00 12.14 5.09
N ALA A 62 0.11 11.37 4.46
CA ALA A 62 0.22 11.07 3.04
C ALA A 62 -0.12 12.28 2.19
N ASP A 63 0.47 12.31 0.99
CA ASP A 63 0.18 13.31 -0.03
C ASP A 63 -0.90 12.76 -0.95
N PRO A 64 -1.78 13.61 -1.52
CA PRO A 64 -2.82 13.13 -2.43
C PRO A 64 -2.30 12.32 -3.62
N HIS A 65 -1.08 12.56 -4.05
CA HIS A 65 -0.48 11.83 -5.17
C HIS A 65 0.12 10.49 -4.76
N ASP A 66 0.22 10.19 -3.47
CA ASP A 66 0.73 8.92 -3.00
C ASP A 66 -0.25 7.80 -3.34
N PHE A 67 0.23 6.56 -3.31
CA PHE A 67 -0.61 5.40 -3.52
C PHE A 67 -1.04 4.81 -2.19
N TRP A 68 -2.24 4.26 -2.15
CA TRP A 68 -2.87 3.73 -0.95
C TRP A 68 -3.33 2.30 -1.21
N LEU A 69 -3.07 1.39 -0.26
CA LEU A 69 -3.44 0.00 -0.39
C LEU A 69 -4.05 -0.49 0.92
N HIS A 70 -4.99 -1.42 0.79
CA HIS A 70 -5.63 -2.05 1.94
C HIS A 70 -6.25 -3.37 1.49
N VAL A 71 -6.18 -4.38 2.34
CA VAL A 71 -6.79 -5.67 2.05
C VAL A 71 -8.30 -5.51 1.85
N ALA A 72 -8.86 -6.24 0.89
CA ALA A 72 -10.29 -6.21 0.63
C ALA A 72 -11.00 -7.07 1.67
N GLY A 73 -12.00 -6.51 2.35
CA GLY A 73 -12.82 -7.22 3.31
C GLY A 73 -12.29 -7.21 4.72
N PRO A 74 -11.30 -8.04 5.08
CA PRO A 74 -10.81 -8.08 6.47
C PRO A 74 -10.20 -6.77 6.93
N SER A 75 -10.15 -6.58 8.25
CA SER A 75 -9.47 -5.43 8.82
C SER A 75 -7.97 -5.55 8.63
N GLY A 76 -7.31 -4.43 8.43
CA GLY A 76 -5.86 -4.41 8.27
C GLY A 76 -5.32 -3.00 8.26
N SER A 77 -4.00 -2.90 8.13
CA SER A 77 -3.31 -1.64 8.08
C SER A 77 -3.54 -0.94 6.74
N HIS A 78 -3.65 0.39 6.80
CA HIS A 78 -3.49 1.20 5.60
C HIS A 78 -2.02 1.19 5.21
N VAL A 79 -1.74 1.04 3.93
CA VAL A 79 -0.38 1.08 3.41
C VAL A 79 -0.31 2.24 2.42
N VAL A 80 0.69 3.10 2.59
CA VAL A 80 0.90 4.26 1.73
C VAL A 80 2.26 4.14 1.07
N VAL A 81 2.29 4.22 -0.25
CA VAL A 81 3.54 4.28 -1.01
C VAL A 81 3.73 5.72 -1.42
N ARG A 82 4.79 6.37 -0.91
CA ARG A 82 5.05 7.76 -1.22
C ARG A 82 5.41 7.92 -2.69
N ASN A 83 4.95 9.01 -3.27
CA ASN A 83 5.10 9.24 -4.71
C ASN A 83 5.57 10.68 -4.98
N PRO A 84 6.77 11.04 -4.50
CA PRO A 84 7.25 12.42 -4.66
C PRO A 84 7.46 12.81 -6.11
N ASP A 85 7.70 11.85 -6.98
CA ASP A 85 7.92 12.09 -8.40
C ASP A 85 6.61 12.15 -9.19
N ARG A 86 5.49 11.97 -8.52
CA ARG A 86 4.15 12.02 -9.12
C ARG A 86 4.00 11.10 -10.32
N LEU A 87 4.49 9.87 -10.17
CA LEU A 87 4.33 8.86 -11.20
C LEU A 87 2.86 8.54 -11.38
N ALA A 88 2.47 8.25 -12.64
CA ALA A 88 1.09 7.87 -12.93
C ALA A 88 0.76 6.50 -12.33
N GLU A 89 1.73 5.60 -12.32
CA GLU A 89 1.55 4.23 -11.85
C GLU A 89 2.80 3.75 -11.15
N LEU A 90 2.64 2.81 -10.21
CA LEU A 90 3.77 2.15 -9.59
C LEU A 90 4.34 1.06 -10.49
N PRO A 91 5.65 0.81 -10.43
CA PRO A 91 6.19 -0.42 -11.03
C PRO A 91 5.46 -1.63 -10.46
N ARG A 92 5.21 -2.62 -11.30
CA ARG A 92 4.41 -3.78 -10.91
C ARG A 92 4.95 -4.49 -9.67
N ALA A 93 6.26 -4.69 -9.62
CA ALA A 93 6.86 -5.40 -8.49
C ALA A 93 6.71 -4.61 -7.20
N VAL A 94 6.76 -3.28 -7.26
CA VAL A 94 6.55 -2.43 -6.08
C VAL A 94 5.10 -2.51 -5.62
N LEU A 95 4.16 -2.45 -6.57
CA LEU A 95 2.74 -2.58 -6.26
C LEU A 95 2.46 -3.92 -5.56
N GLU A 96 3.00 -5.01 -6.10
CA GLU A 96 2.76 -6.33 -5.54
C GLU A 96 3.40 -6.49 -4.17
N ALA A 97 4.60 -5.96 -3.98
CA ALA A 97 5.27 -6.03 -2.68
C ALA A 97 4.52 -5.22 -1.62
N ALA A 98 4.05 -4.02 -1.97
CA ALA A 98 3.27 -3.21 -1.06
C ALA A 98 1.93 -3.88 -0.73
N ALA A 99 1.31 -4.51 -1.72
CA ALA A 99 0.06 -5.24 -1.50
C ALA A 99 0.29 -6.44 -0.59
N SER A 100 1.41 -7.15 -0.75
CA SER A 100 1.75 -8.27 0.14
C SER A 100 1.94 -7.80 1.57
N LEU A 101 2.51 -6.61 1.76
CA LEU A 101 2.61 -6.01 3.10
C LEU A 101 1.23 -5.71 3.67
N ALA A 102 0.32 -5.18 2.87
CA ALA A 102 -1.04 -4.90 3.34
C ALA A 102 -1.73 -6.17 3.80
N ALA A 103 -1.57 -7.25 3.04
CA ALA A 103 -2.13 -8.54 3.41
C ALA A 103 -1.48 -9.09 4.68
N TRP A 104 -0.16 -8.94 4.82
CA TRP A 104 0.57 -9.39 5.99
C TRP A 104 0.12 -8.68 7.26
N HIS A 105 -0.14 -7.37 7.18
CA HIS A 105 -0.58 -6.56 8.32
C HIS A 105 -2.10 -6.50 8.38
N SER A 106 -2.76 -7.64 8.16
CA SER A 106 -4.22 -7.72 8.19
C SER A 106 -4.65 -9.04 8.82
N LYS A 107 -5.95 -9.19 9.01
CA LYS A 107 -6.51 -10.45 9.50
C LYS A 107 -6.39 -11.57 8.47
N ALA A 108 -5.99 -11.26 7.24
CA ALA A 108 -5.77 -12.27 6.21
C ALA A 108 -4.34 -12.81 6.21
N ARG A 109 -3.51 -12.43 7.18
CA ARG A 109 -2.10 -12.84 7.26
C ARG A 109 -1.92 -14.36 7.14
N GLY A 110 -2.78 -15.14 7.77
CA GLY A 110 -2.67 -16.58 7.78
C GLY A 110 -3.28 -17.27 6.57
N SER A 111 -3.76 -16.54 5.60
CA SER A 111 -4.38 -17.12 4.42
C SER A 111 -3.34 -17.92 3.62
N ARG A 112 -3.70 -19.11 3.17
CA ARG A 112 -2.82 -19.94 2.35
C ARG A 112 -2.84 -19.53 0.89
N GLY A 113 -3.97 -18.98 0.43
CA GLY A 113 -4.11 -18.54 -0.94
C GLY A 113 -3.79 -17.07 -1.10
N LYS A 114 -3.98 -16.59 -2.30
CA LYS A 114 -3.79 -15.18 -2.58
C LYS A 114 -4.89 -14.36 -1.94
N VAL A 115 -4.51 -13.18 -1.48
CA VAL A 115 -5.40 -12.23 -0.81
C VAL A 115 -5.65 -11.06 -1.77
N LEU A 116 -6.89 -10.63 -1.84
CA LEU A 116 -7.26 -9.48 -2.67
C LEU A 116 -6.96 -8.20 -1.92
N VAL A 117 -6.25 -7.29 -2.57
CA VAL A 117 -5.86 -6.01 -2.01
C VAL A 117 -6.36 -4.91 -2.93
N HIS A 118 -7.02 -3.90 -2.34
CA HIS A 118 -7.44 -2.71 -3.09
C HIS A 118 -6.29 -1.72 -3.15
N ALA A 119 -6.10 -1.08 -4.30
CA ALA A 119 -5.07 -0.09 -4.51
C ALA A 119 -5.66 1.11 -5.24
N CYS A 120 -5.29 2.30 -4.79
CA CYS A 120 -5.75 3.54 -5.40
C CYS A 120 -4.80 4.67 -5.01
N ARG A 121 -5.13 5.90 -5.40
CA ARG A 121 -4.41 7.06 -4.90
C ARG A 121 -5.01 7.52 -3.58
N VAL A 122 -4.20 8.16 -2.77
CA VAL A 122 -4.70 8.74 -1.52
C VAL A 122 -5.85 9.71 -1.81
N SER A 123 -5.77 10.45 -2.91
CA SER A 123 -6.85 11.38 -3.29
C SER A 123 -8.19 10.70 -3.55
N ASP A 124 -8.21 9.39 -3.74
CA ASP A 124 -9.45 8.63 -3.94
C ASP A 124 -10.01 8.07 -2.63
N VAL A 125 -9.37 8.34 -1.51
CA VAL A 125 -9.79 7.85 -0.19
C VAL A 125 -10.45 8.98 0.58
N SER A 126 -11.62 8.72 1.14
CA SER A 126 -12.32 9.72 1.95
C SER A 126 -12.88 9.08 3.21
N LYS A 127 -13.20 9.93 4.18
CA LYS A 127 -13.78 9.49 5.44
C LYS A 127 -15.06 10.25 5.70
N PRO A 128 -16.21 9.74 5.25
CA PRO A 128 -17.48 10.39 5.52
C PRO A 128 -17.75 10.48 7.03
N ARG A 129 -18.56 11.47 7.42
CA ARG A 129 -18.96 11.64 8.79
C ARG A 129 -19.62 10.35 9.31
N GLY A 130 -19.25 9.95 10.51
CA GLY A 130 -19.80 8.76 11.14
C GLY A 130 -19.04 7.48 10.89
N PHE A 131 -18.04 7.51 10.01
CA PHE A 131 -17.19 6.34 9.82
C PHE A 131 -16.29 6.14 11.03
N ALA A 132 -16.10 4.88 11.41
CA ALA A 132 -15.25 4.54 12.54
C ALA A 132 -13.77 4.76 12.22
N PRO A 133 -12.90 4.85 13.24
CA PRO A 133 -11.46 4.95 13.00
C PRO A 133 -10.99 3.79 12.09
N GLY A 134 -10.21 4.12 11.09
CA GLY A 134 -9.71 3.13 10.12
C GLY A 134 -10.67 2.81 8.99
N GLU A 135 -11.93 3.16 9.12
CA GLU A 135 -12.94 2.90 8.09
C GLU A 135 -12.96 4.05 7.08
N VAL A 136 -12.89 3.72 5.79
CA VAL A 136 -12.83 4.73 4.72
C VAL A 136 -13.70 4.33 3.56
N GLN A 137 -13.94 5.29 2.68
CA GLN A 137 -14.66 5.07 1.43
C GLN A 137 -13.70 5.35 0.27
N LEU A 138 -13.72 4.47 -0.74
CA LEU A 138 -12.90 4.62 -1.93
C LEU A 138 -13.77 5.09 -3.09
N ARG A 139 -13.30 6.11 -3.79
CA ARG A 139 -14.00 6.60 -4.98
C ARG A 139 -13.68 5.76 -6.20
N ARG A 140 -12.42 5.35 -6.31
CA ARG A 140 -11.94 4.58 -7.45
C ARG A 140 -10.76 3.74 -6.99
N TRP A 141 -10.69 2.49 -7.46
CA TRP A 141 -9.62 1.60 -7.04
C TRP A 141 -9.46 0.48 -8.05
N SER A 142 -8.29 -0.18 -8.00
CA SER A 142 -8.10 -1.45 -8.66
C SER A 142 -7.79 -2.52 -7.63
N ALA A 143 -7.79 -3.78 -8.05
CA ALA A 143 -7.55 -4.89 -7.15
C ALA A 143 -6.36 -5.70 -7.65
N VAL A 144 -5.56 -6.18 -6.69
CA VAL A 144 -4.43 -7.04 -7.01
C VAL A 144 -4.44 -8.21 -6.03
N LYS A 145 -4.15 -9.41 -6.54
CA LYS A 145 -4.09 -10.63 -5.71
C LYS A 145 -2.65 -10.96 -5.42
N VAL A 146 -2.32 -11.13 -4.13
CA VAL A 146 -0.96 -11.39 -3.69
C VAL A 146 -0.97 -12.36 -2.52
N TYR A 147 0.16 -13.00 -2.28
CA TYR A 147 0.35 -13.76 -1.04
C TYR A 147 0.78 -12.80 0.06
N ALA A 148 0.27 -13.02 1.29
CA ALA A 148 0.67 -12.23 2.43
C ALA A 148 2.15 -12.51 2.73
N ARG A 149 2.97 -11.45 2.79
CA ARG A 149 4.39 -11.59 3.00
C ARG A 149 4.96 -10.36 3.67
N ASP A 150 5.79 -10.56 4.69
CA ASP A 150 6.43 -9.46 5.38
C ASP A 150 7.60 -8.90 4.55
N ALA A 151 7.81 -7.60 4.64
CA ALA A 151 8.93 -6.95 3.99
C ALA A 151 10.22 -7.22 4.76
N GLY A 152 11.33 -7.38 4.01
CA GLY A 152 12.62 -7.62 4.63
C GLY A 152 12.84 -9.03 5.12
N GLY A 153 11.83 -9.87 5.00
CA GLY A 153 11.96 -11.27 5.36
C GLY A 153 12.64 -12.08 4.27
N PRO A 154 13.05 -13.31 4.57
CA PRO A 154 13.59 -14.18 3.54
C PRO A 154 12.52 -14.46 2.50
N SER A 155 12.89 -14.36 1.25
CA SER A 155 11.96 -14.59 0.15
C SER A 155 11.95 -16.01 -0.30
#